data_9ef37b3d60faec827e40c456b8df4f41
#
_entry.id   9ef37b3d60faec827e40c456b8df4f41
#
_cell.length_a   1.000
_cell.length_b   1.000
_cell.length_c   1.000
_cell.angle_alpha   90.00
_cell.angle_beta   90.00
_cell.angle_gamma   90.00
#
_symmetry.space_group_name_H-M   'P 1'
#
loop_
_entity.id
_entity.type
_entity.pdbx_description
1 polymer ?
#
loop_
_entity_poly.entity_id
_entity_poly.type
_entity_poly.pdbx_seq_one_letter_code
_entity_poly.pdbx_strand_id
1 'polypeptide(L)'
;MTQTLAAKDRIFCAIDTTDLDHAINLASSLSGVIGGAKLGKEFFAAHGPQGVRAVAKAGMPIFLDVKYHDIPNTVAGAIRAVTPLGLRIVNVHAAGGLEMMKRAGDAAREAADKAGVEVPWVIAVTILTSMDQGDLDDVGLKGPIEERVVKLAELTRKAGLDGVVCSAQEITPVRKALGPDFKLITPGIRPGWATSDDQKRIVTPADAVAMGSDVLVIGRPITKADDPVAAAQKIVAELS
;
A
#
# COMPACT_ATOMS: atom_id res chain seq x y z
N MET A 1 -20.81 -8.65 5.57
CA MET A 1 -20.45 -7.63 6.57
C MET A 1 -18.94 -7.41 6.45
N THR A 2 -18.52 -6.25 6.00
CA THR A 2 -17.08 -5.89 5.91
C THR A 2 -16.53 -5.82 7.32
N GLN A 3 -15.57 -6.67 7.64
CA GLN A 3 -14.91 -6.67 8.93
C GLN A 3 -14.08 -5.39 9.04
N THR A 4 -14.46 -4.48 9.93
CA THR A 4 -13.70 -3.26 10.20
C THR A 4 -12.34 -3.67 10.78
N LEU A 5 -11.24 -3.22 10.17
CA LEU A 5 -9.89 -3.49 10.68
C LEU A 5 -9.74 -2.86 12.08
N ALA A 6 -9.09 -3.59 13.00
CA ALA A 6 -8.69 -3.01 14.28
C ALA A 6 -7.67 -1.88 14.06
N ALA A 7 -7.57 -0.95 15.00
CA ALA A 7 -6.69 0.23 14.89
C ALA A 7 -5.26 -0.14 14.47
N LYS A 8 -4.64 -1.13 15.15
CA LYS A 8 -3.31 -1.60 14.84
C LYS A 8 -3.18 -2.17 13.42
N ASP A 9 -4.19 -2.91 12.95
CA ASP A 9 -4.16 -3.62 11.66
C ASP A 9 -4.27 -2.66 10.46
N ARG A 10 -4.59 -1.39 10.72
CA ARG A 10 -4.61 -0.32 9.73
C ARG A 10 -3.23 0.25 9.40
N ILE A 11 -2.20 0.00 10.21
CA ILE A 11 -0.89 0.64 10.06
C ILE A 11 0.10 -0.33 9.42
N PHE A 12 0.70 0.10 8.30
CA PHE A 12 1.81 -0.59 7.65
C PHE A 12 3.05 0.31 7.68
N CYS A 13 4.13 -0.18 8.31
CA CYS A 13 5.39 0.54 8.36
C CYS A 13 6.13 0.43 7.02
N ALA A 14 6.47 1.57 6.41
CA ALA A 14 7.31 1.59 5.22
C ALA A 14 8.77 1.36 5.62
N ILE A 15 9.29 0.17 5.32
CA ILE A 15 10.68 -0.21 5.55
C ILE A 15 11.44 -0.04 4.24
N ASP A 16 11.97 1.16 4.04
CA ASP A 16 12.72 1.55 2.85
C ASP A 16 14.22 1.55 3.21
N THR A 17 14.92 0.42 2.97
CA THR A 17 16.34 0.20 3.28
C THR A 17 16.91 -0.91 2.41
N THR A 18 18.21 -0.85 2.14
CA THR A 18 18.99 -1.93 1.52
C THR A 18 19.69 -2.83 2.56
N ASP A 19 19.56 -2.52 3.85
CA ASP A 19 20.09 -3.33 4.94
C ASP A 19 19.05 -4.39 5.34
N LEU A 20 19.35 -5.66 5.03
CA LEU A 20 18.44 -6.77 5.28
C LEU A 20 18.26 -7.04 6.79
N ASP A 21 19.34 -6.97 7.54
CA ASP A 21 19.31 -7.25 8.99
C ASP A 21 18.52 -6.17 9.72
N HIS A 22 18.70 -4.91 9.33
CA HIS A 22 17.89 -3.81 9.84
C HIS A 22 16.40 -4.02 9.52
N ALA A 23 16.06 -4.40 8.30
CA ALA A 23 14.67 -4.65 7.89
C ALA A 23 14.04 -5.78 8.72
N ILE A 24 14.76 -6.89 8.93
CA ILE A 24 14.29 -8.03 9.73
C ILE A 24 14.11 -7.62 11.21
N ASN A 25 15.08 -6.92 11.79
CA ASN A 25 15.02 -6.49 13.19
C ASN A 25 13.85 -5.53 13.44
N LEU A 26 13.64 -4.56 12.54
CA LEU A 26 12.54 -3.62 12.63
C LEU A 26 11.18 -4.31 12.47
N ALA A 27 11.04 -5.21 11.49
CA ALA A 27 9.82 -6.00 11.32
C ALA A 27 9.54 -6.88 12.55
N SER A 28 10.57 -7.51 13.12
CA SER A 28 10.44 -8.34 14.35
C SER A 28 9.97 -7.51 15.54
N SER A 29 10.52 -6.32 15.75
CA SER A 29 10.15 -5.46 16.88
C SER A 29 8.73 -4.90 16.76
N LEU A 30 8.23 -4.68 15.53
CA LEU A 30 6.89 -4.17 15.26
C LEU A 30 5.82 -5.27 15.12
N SER A 31 6.22 -6.54 15.11
CA SER A 31 5.29 -7.67 14.98
C SER A 31 4.29 -7.70 16.15
N GLY A 32 3.01 -7.80 15.83
CA GLY A 32 1.91 -7.74 16.80
C GLY A 32 1.55 -6.33 17.30
N VAL A 33 2.40 -5.33 17.04
CA VAL A 33 2.16 -3.91 17.40
C VAL A 33 1.34 -3.21 16.34
N ILE A 34 1.67 -3.45 15.05
CA ILE A 34 0.98 -2.89 13.88
C ILE A 34 0.60 -3.98 12.88
N GLY A 35 -0.17 -3.61 11.86
CA GLY A 35 -0.76 -4.53 10.89
C GLY A 35 0.21 -5.13 9.87
N GLY A 36 1.35 -4.48 9.58
CA GLY A 36 2.28 -5.03 8.61
C GLY A 36 3.48 -4.16 8.27
N ALA A 37 4.36 -4.72 7.45
CA ALA A 37 5.50 -4.04 6.84
C ALA A 37 5.27 -3.85 5.33
N LYS A 38 5.55 -2.66 4.81
CA LYS A 38 5.61 -2.38 3.38
C LYS A 38 7.06 -2.44 2.92
N LEU A 39 7.35 -3.34 2.00
CA LEU A 39 8.65 -3.47 1.34
C LEU A 39 8.56 -2.87 -0.06
N GLY A 40 9.30 -1.80 -0.28
CA GLY A 40 9.29 -1.05 -1.54
C GLY A 40 10.26 -1.55 -2.59
N LYS A 41 10.37 -0.79 -3.70
CA LYS A 41 11.23 -1.11 -4.85
C LYS A 41 12.70 -1.19 -4.48
N GLU A 42 13.19 -0.29 -3.61
CA GLU A 42 14.59 -0.26 -3.17
C GLU A 42 14.96 -1.58 -2.48
N PHE A 43 14.18 -1.99 -1.49
CA PHE A 43 14.38 -3.26 -0.80
C PHE A 43 14.31 -4.46 -1.77
N PHE A 44 13.28 -4.49 -2.62
CA PHE A 44 13.08 -5.59 -3.55
C PHE A 44 14.17 -5.67 -4.62
N ALA A 45 14.68 -4.53 -5.10
CA ALA A 45 15.79 -4.49 -6.04
C ALA A 45 17.10 -5.02 -5.42
N ALA A 46 17.33 -4.75 -4.13
CA ALA A 46 18.50 -5.22 -3.41
C ALA A 46 18.45 -6.71 -3.06
N HIS A 47 17.27 -7.24 -2.66
CA HIS A 47 17.16 -8.54 -2.00
C HIS A 47 16.22 -9.53 -2.69
N GLY A 48 15.41 -9.07 -3.64
CA GLY A 48 14.44 -9.90 -4.38
C GLY A 48 13.45 -10.66 -3.48
N PRO A 49 12.87 -11.77 -4.00
CA PRO A 49 11.92 -12.60 -3.26
C PRO A 49 12.52 -13.23 -2.00
N GLN A 50 13.84 -13.48 -1.97
CA GLN A 50 14.52 -14.05 -0.81
C GLN A 50 14.50 -13.10 0.39
N GLY A 51 14.76 -11.80 0.15
CA GLY A 51 14.68 -10.78 1.19
C GLY A 51 13.26 -10.62 1.73
N VAL A 52 12.25 -10.59 0.83
CA VAL A 52 10.83 -10.54 1.25
C VAL A 52 10.49 -11.72 2.16
N ARG A 53 10.93 -12.93 1.80
CA ARG A 53 10.71 -14.15 2.58
C ARG A 53 11.43 -14.11 3.94
N ALA A 54 12.61 -13.50 3.98
CA ALA A 54 13.37 -13.34 5.23
C ALA A 54 12.63 -12.41 6.22
N VAL A 55 12.12 -11.26 5.74
CA VAL A 55 11.34 -10.33 6.56
C VAL A 55 9.99 -10.94 6.97
N ALA A 56 9.31 -11.67 6.07
CA ALA A 56 8.04 -12.34 6.40
C ALA A 56 8.17 -13.36 7.55
N LYS A 57 9.35 -14.01 7.72
CA LYS A 57 9.62 -14.92 8.83
C LYS A 57 9.61 -14.23 10.21
N ALA A 58 9.70 -12.92 10.27
CA ALA A 58 9.50 -12.14 11.49
C ALA A 58 8.03 -12.16 12.00
N GLY A 59 7.13 -12.83 11.28
CA GLY A 59 5.72 -12.98 11.64
C GLY A 59 4.85 -11.78 11.28
N MET A 60 5.34 -10.90 10.41
CA MET A 60 4.66 -9.67 10.02
C MET A 60 3.99 -9.80 8.66
N PRO A 61 2.70 -9.42 8.50
CA PRO A 61 2.07 -9.34 7.17
C PRO A 61 2.82 -8.38 6.24
N ILE A 62 3.04 -8.78 4.99
CA ILE A 62 3.83 -8.02 4.03
C ILE A 62 2.95 -7.37 2.97
N PHE A 63 3.14 -6.07 2.78
CA PHE A 63 2.73 -5.33 1.60
C PHE A 63 3.94 -5.19 0.65
N LEU A 64 3.94 -5.90 -0.47
CA LEU A 64 4.97 -5.77 -1.50
C LEU A 64 4.60 -4.62 -2.45
N ASP A 65 5.28 -3.47 -2.30
CA ASP A 65 4.99 -2.21 -2.99
C ASP A 65 5.95 -1.95 -4.15
N VAL A 66 5.85 -2.76 -5.21
CA VAL A 66 6.71 -2.65 -6.40
C VAL A 66 6.02 -2.04 -7.63
N LYS A 67 4.69 -1.86 -7.55
CA LYS A 67 3.89 -1.18 -8.57
C LYS A 67 4.08 -1.77 -9.96
N TYR A 68 3.80 -3.08 -10.12
CA TYR A 68 3.94 -3.77 -11.41
C TYR A 68 3.17 -3.06 -12.52
N HIS A 69 3.85 -2.77 -13.62
CA HIS A 69 3.28 -2.08 -14.76
C HIS A 69 3.96 -2.54 -16.03
N ASP A 70 3.29 -3.37 -16.81
CA ASP A 70 3.77 -3.95 -18.05
C ASP A 70 2.58 -4.52 -18.84
N ILE A 71 2.79 -5.17 -19.97
CA ILE A 71 1.74 -5.88 -20.70
C ILE A 71 1.09 -6.96 -19.82
N PRO A 72 -0.20 -7.29 -20.06
CA PRO A 72 -0.98 -8.13 -19.13
C PRO A 72 -0.34 -9.47 -18.76
N ASN A 73 0.29 -10.15 -19.72
CA ASN A 73 0.90 -11.45 -19.48
C ASN A 73 2.17 -11.36 -18.60
N THR A 74 2.97 -10.31 -18.76
CA THR A 74 4.17 -10.07 -17.95
C THR A 74 3.80 -9.77 -16.50
N VAL A 75 2.80 -8.90 -16.27
CA VAL A 75 2.32 -8.60 -14.92
C VAL A 75 1.71 -9.84 -14.26
N ALA A 76 0.90 -10.62 -14.98
CA ALA A 76 0.36 -11.87 -14.46
C ALA A 76 1.48 -12.84 -14.05
N GLY A 77 2.54 -12.95 -14.84
CA GLY A 77 3.72 -13.75 -14.52
C GLY A 77 4.42 -13.29 -13.24
N ALA A 78 4.62 -11.96 -13.10
CA ALA A 78 5.22 -11.37 -11.90
C ALA A 78 4.37 -11.62 -10.63
N ILE A 79 3.05 -11.44 -10.73
CA ILE A 79 2.12 -11.70 -9.61
C ILE A 79 2.15 -13.19 -9.24
N ARG A 80 2.12 -14.13 -10.20
CA ARG A 80 2.25 -15.56 -9.90
C ARG A 80 3.55 -15.89 -9.17
N ALA A 81 4.64 -15.24 -9.52
CA ALA A 81 5.94 -15.49 -8.91
C ALA A 81 6.04 -15.01 -7.45
N VAL A 82 5.35 -13.92 -7.09
CA VAL A 82 5.44 -13.34 -5.74
C VAL A 82 4.32 -13.77 -4.80
N THR A 83 3.16 -14.20 -5.30
CA THR A 83 2.03 -14.64 -4.46
C THR A 83 2.41 -15.76 -3.48
N PRO A 84 3.23 -16.79 -3.86
CA PRO A 84 3.65 -17.85 -2.94
C PRO A 84 4.55 -17.39 -1.78
N LEU A 85 4.90 -16.09 -1.72
CA LEU A 85 5.61 -15.51 -0.57
C LEU A 85 4.68 -15.28 0.65
N GLY A 86 3.37 -15.49 0.51
CA GLY A 86 2.42 -15.26 1.59
C GLY A 86 2.17 -13.78 1.87
N LEU A 87 2.04 -12.99 0.82
CA LEU A 87 1.82 -11.54 0.92
C LEU A 87 0.42 -11.22 1.43
N ARG A 88 0.29 -10.15 2.22
CA ARG A 88 -1.01 -9.57 2.58
C ARG A 88 -1.54 -8.65 1.49
N ILE A 89 -0.66 -7.84 0.88
CA ILE A 89 -0.98 -6.88 -0.17
C ILE A 89 0.11 -6.91 -1.24
N VAL A 90 -0.29 -6.80 -2.50
CA VAL A 90 0.61 -6.54 -3.64
C VAL A 90 -0.03 -5.51 -4.56
N ASN A 91 0.76 -4.69 -5.22
CA ASN A 91 0.21 -3.67 -6.09
C ASN A 91 0.69 -3.72 -7.53
N VAL A 92 -0.20 -3.24 -8.40
CA VAL A 92 0.04 -2.93 -9.80
C VAL A 92 -0.19 -1.44 -10.04
N HIS A 93 -0.07 -0.95 -11.27
CA HIS A 93 -0.40 0.43 -11.63
C HIS A 93 -1.70 0.46 -12.45
N ALA A 94 -2.69 1.30 -12.07
CA ALA A 94 -3.98 1.37 -12.75
C ALA A 94 -3.87 1.84 -14.21
N ALA A 95 -2.84 2.64 -14.52
CA ALA A 95 -2.54 3.09 -15.89
C ALA A 95 -2.20 1.94 -16.87
N GLY A 96 -1.92 0.74 -16.37
CA GLY A 96 -1.76 -0.46 -17.19
C GLY A 96 -3.05 -0.96 -17.85
N GLY A 97 -4.20 -0.40 -17.47
CA GLY A 97 -5.50 -0.66 -18.09
C GLY A 97 -6.23 -1.88 -17.53
N LEU A 98 -7.48 -2.02 -17.99
CA LEU A 98 -8.43 -3.01 -17.47
C LEU A 98 -7.91 -4.45 -17.57
N GLU A 99 -7.41 -4.84 -18.74
CA GLU A 99 -6.97 -6.23 -18.99
C GLU A 99 -5.74 -6.60 -18.14
N MET A 100 -4.78 -5.68 -18.00
CA MET A 100 -3.60 -5.91 -17.17
C MET A 100 -3.99 -6.12 -15.71
N MET A 101 -4.85 -5.28 -15.16
CA MET A 101 -5.32 -5.38 -13.79
C MET A 101 -6.14 -6.67 -13.57
N LYS A 102 -7.05 -7.01 -14.48
CA LYS A 102 -7.83 -8.25 -14.41
C LYS A 102 -6.93 -9.48 -14.38
N ARG A 103 -5.96 -9.55 -15.28
CA ARG A 103 -4.97 -10.65 -15.33
C ARG A 103 -4.12 -10.72 -14.06
N ALA A 104 -3.80 -9.59 -13.44
CA ALA A 104 -3.08 -9.57 -12.16
C ALA A 104 -3.93 -10.20 -11.04
N GLY A 105 -5.21 -9.84 -10.92
CA GLY A 105 -6.12 -10.41 -9.94
C GLY A 105 -6.35 -11.92 -10.14
N ASP A 106 -6.58 -12.36 -11.39
CA ASP A 106 -6.75 -13.77 -11.73
C ASP A 106 -5.49 -14.58 -11.37
N ALA A 107 -4.30 -14.05 -11.72
CA ALA A 107 -3.02 -14.69 -11.43
C ALA A 107 -2.73 -14.82 -9.93
N ALA A 108 -3.16 -13.84 -9.12
CA ALA A 108 -3.02 -13.91 -7.66
C ALA A 108 -3.89 -15.03 -7.07
N ARG A 109 -5.14 -15.15 -7.49
CA ARG A 109 -6.06 -16.20 -7.04
C ARG A 109 -5.56 -17.60 -7.41
N GLU A 110 -5.19 -17.78 -8.69
CA GLU A 110 -4.65 -19.04 -9.19
C GLU A 110 -3.37 -19.48 -8.43
N ALA A 111 -2.44 -18.52 -8.22
CA ALA A 111 -1.17 -18.82 -7.57
C ALA A 111 -1.33 -19.07 -6.07
N ALA A 112 -2.26 -18.40 -5.40
CA ALA A 112 -2.56 -18.60 -3.99
C ALA A 112 -3.18 -19.98 -3.75
N ASP A 113 -4.16 -20.38 -4.56
CA ASP A 113 -4.78 -21.71 -4.51
C ASP A 113 -3.73 -22.82 -4.69
N LYS A 114 -2.89 -22.69 -5.73
CA LYS A 114 -1.83 -23.67 -6.01
C LYS A 114 -0.77 -23.74 -4.90
N ALA A 115 -0.49 -22.64 -4.21
CA ALA A 115 0.53 -22.58 -3.16
C ALA A 115 -0.02 -22.88 -1.76
N GLY A 116 -1.35 -22.97 -1.60
CA GLY A 116 -2.01 -23.16 -0.29
C GLY A 116 -1.81 -21.95 0.64
N VAL A 117 -1.78 -20.73 0.10
CA VAL A 117 -1.65 -19.47 0.87
C VAL A 117 -2.91 -18.62 0.72
N GLU A 118 -3.11 -17.66 1.62
CA GLU A 118 -4.19 -16.68 1.46
C GLU A 118 -3.99 -15.85 0.18
N VAL A 119 -5.10 -15.51 -0.48
CA VAL A 119 -5.08 -14.62 -1.64
C VAL A 119 -4.73 -13.22 -1.14
N PRO A 120 -3.63 -12.60 -1.62
CA PRO A 120 -3.30 -11.23 -1.24
C PRO A 120 -4.33 -10.25 -1.80
N TRP A 121 -4.55 -9.13 -1.12
CA TRP A 121 -5.21 -8.01 -1.77
C TRP A 121 -4.35 -7.53 -2.93
N VAL A 122 -4.91 -7.58 -4.13
CA VAL A 122 -4.30 -6.96 -5.31
C VAL A 122 -4.91 -5.59 -5.48
N ILE A 123 -4.09 -4.55 -5.30
CA ILE A 123 -4.53 -3.16 -5.37
C ILE A 123 -3.81 -2.42 -6.49
N ALA A 124 -4.39 -1.31 -6.97
CA ALA A 124 -3.75 -0.52 -8.02
C ALA A 124 -3.36 0.89 -7.54
N VAL A 125 -2.18 1.34 -7.95
CA VAL A 125 -1.77 2.74 -7.76
C VAL A 125 -2.46 3.60 -8.82
N THR A 126 -3.13 4.66 -8.39
CA THR A 126 -3.83 5.60 -9.29
C THR A 126 -2.85 6.59 -9.91
N ILE A 127 -2.67 7.75 -9.29
CA ILE A 127 -1.65 8.74 -9.63
C ILE A 127 -0.61 8.73 -8.50
N LEU A 128 0.67 8.86 -8.86
CA LEU A 128 1.73 8.94 -7.85
C LEU A 128 1.56 10.21 -7.03
N THR A 129 1.67 10.09 -5.71
CA THR A 129 1.46 11.22 -4.78
C THR A 129 2.49 12.33 -4.91
N SER A 130 3.56 12.10 -5.68
CA SER A 130 4.56 13.10 -6.04
C SER A 130 4.21 13.94 -7.25
N MET A 131 3.20 13.53 -8.04
CA MET A 131 2.79 14.24 -9.25
C MET A 131 1.81 15.36 -8.90
N ASP A 132 2.02 16.51 -9.55
CA ASP A 132 1.08 17.61 -9.56
C ASP A 132 0.32 17.72 -10.90
N GLN A 133 -0.49 18.77 -11.06
CA GLN A 133 -1.28 18.95 -12.29
C GLN A 133 -0.39 19.15 -13.52
N GLY A 134 0.75 19.86 -13.37
CA GLY A 134 1.70 20.08 -14.47
C GLY A 134 2.30 18.76 -14.95
N ASP A 135 2.69 17.87 -14.02
CA ASP A 135 3.21 16.54 -14.36
C ASP A 135 2.17 15.70 -15.13
N LEU A 136 0.87 15.83 -14.77
CA LEU A 136 -0.19 15.14 -15.51
C LEU A 136 -0.32 15.65 -16.94
N ASP A 137 -0.27 16.97 -17.11
CA ASP A 137 -0.38 17.60 -18.41
C ASP A 137 0.81 17.21 -19.31
N ASP A 138 2.02 17.17 -18.74
CA ASP A 138 3.26 16.77 -19.45
C ASP A 138 3.23 15.32 -19.94
N VAL A 139 2.60 14.40 -19.20
CA VAL A 139 2.41 13.01 -19.65
C VAL A 139 1.10 12.80 -20.43
N GLY A 140 0.39 13.88 -20.80
CA GLY A 140 -0.81 13.85 -21.63
C GLY A 140 -2.09 13.40 -20.91
N LEU A 141 -2.12 13.38 -19.60
CA LEU A 141 -3.30 13.05 -18.80
C LEU A 141 -4.12 14.33 -18.54
N LYS A 142 -5.01 14.67 -19.46
CA LYS A 142 -5.84 15.88 -19.37
C LYS A 142 -6.90 15.80 -18.28
N GLY A 143 -7.19 16.95 -17.66
CA GLY A 143 -8.25 17.17 -16.67
C GLY A 143 -7.73 17.06 -15.23
N PRO A 144 -8.56 17.44 -14.23
CA PRO A 144 -8.16 17.52 -12.83
C PRO A 144 -7.66 16.19 -12.27
N ILE A 145 -6.65 16.24 -11.40
CA ILE A 145 -6.06 15.05 -10.73
C ILE A 145 -7.15 14.23 -10.05
N GLU A 146 -8.04 14.86 -9.29
CA GLU A 146 -9.11 14.20 -8.56
C GLU A 146 -10.01 13.34 -9.47
N GLU A 147 -10.44 13.90 -10.61
CA GLU A 147 -11.24 13.16 -11.58
C GLU A 147 -10.50 11.97 -12.18
N ARG A 148 -9.19 12.13 -12.42
CA ARG A 148 -8.34 11.05 -12.93
C ARG A 148 -8.19 9.93 -11.92
N VAL A 149 -7.97 10.27 -10.65
CA VAL A 149 -7.87 9.30 -9.57
C VAL A 149 -9.17 8.51 -9.40
N VAL A 150 -10.31 9.19 -9.36
CA VAL A 150 -11.62 8.52 -9.27
C VAL A 150 -11.84 7.59 -10.47
N LYS A 151 -11.57 8.04 -11.70
CA LYS A 151 -11.71 7.23 -12.91
C LYS A 151 -10.81 5.99 -12.90
N LEU A 152 -9.56 6.11 -12.45
CA LEU A 152 -8.64 4.98 -12.32
C LEU A 152 -9.07 4.02 -11.21
N ALA A 153 -9.63 4.53 -10.12
CA ALA A 153 -10.19 3.71 -9.04
C ALA A 153 -11.45 2.95 -9.50
N GLU A 154 -12.34 3.56 -10.27
CA GLU A 154 -13.48 2.90 -10.89
C GLU A 154 -13.05 1.79 -11.86
N LEU A 155 -12.01 2.06 -12.67
CA LEU A 155 -11.45 1.07 -13.58
C LEU A 155 -10.84 -0.11 -12.80
N THR A 156 -10.18 0.17 -11.67
CA THR A 156 -9.61 -0.84 -10.78
C THR A 156 -10.70 -1.74 -10.19
N ARG A 157 -11.80 -1.16 -9.71
CA ARG A 157 -12.97 -1.92 -9.24
C ARG A 157 -13.58 -2.76 -10.36
N LYS A 158 -13.72 -2.19 -11.57
CA LYS A 158 -14.21 -2.92 -12.75
C LYS A 158 -13.33 -4.11 -13.12
N ALA A 159 -12.02 -4.02 -12.86
CA ALA A 159 -11.08 -5.12 -13.05
C ALA A 159 -11.21 -6.23 -11.98
N GLY A 160 -12.02 -6.03 -10.94
CA GLY A 160 -12.20 -6.97 -9.84
C GLY A 160 -11.03 -6.98 -8.84
N LEU A 161 -10.27 -5.90 -8.76
CA LEU A 161 -9.23 -5.73 -7.74
C LEU A 161 -9.81 -5.18 -6.43
N ASP A 162 -9.06 -5.35 -5.33
CA ASP A 162 -9.53 -5.13 -3.98
C ASP A 162 -9.55 -3.66 -3.56
N GLY A 163 -8.71 -2.82 -4.17
CA GLY A 163 -8.58 -1.42 -3.77
C GLY A 163 -7.56 -0.62 -4.55
N VAL A 164 -7.29 0.58 -4.07
CA VAL A 164 -6.30 1.49 -4.67
C VAL A 164 -5.38 2.11 -3.64
N VAL A 165 -4.21 2.56 -4.12
CA VAL A 165 -3.37 3.53 -3.42
C VAL A 165 -3.76 4.92 -3.91
N CYS A 166 -4.11 5.81 -2.99
CA CYS A 166 -4.45 7.21 -3.26
C CYS A 166 -3.88 8.14 -2.19
N SER A 167 -3.70 9.41 -2.52
CA SER A 167 -3.27 10.43 -1.56
C SER A 167 -4.38 10.72 -0.54
N ALA A 168 -4.01 11.35 0.59
CA ALA A 168 -4.99 11.73 1.61
C ALA A 168 -6.08 12.69 1.08
N GLN A 169 -5.75 13.55 0.12
CA GLN A 169 -6.70 14.50 -0.49
C GLN A 169 -7.77 13.80 -1.32
N GLU A 170 -7.48 12.61 -1.82
CA GLU A 170 -8.34 11.84 -2.71
C GLU A 170 -9.21 10.81 -2.00
N ILE A 171 -9.02 10.59 -0.69
CA ILE A 171 -9.78 9.60 0.09
C ILE A 171 -11.29 9.85 -0.04
N THR A 172 -11.74 11.08 0.26
CA THR A 172 -13.16 11.42 0.28
C THR A 172 -13.84 11.24 -1.09
N PRO A 173 -13.33 11.79 -2.21
CA PRO A 173 -13.95 11.59 -3.52
C PRO A 173 -13.92 10.12 -3.97
N VAL A 174 -12.85 9.38 -3.72
CA VAL A 174 -12.78 7.95 -4.07
C VAL A 174 -13.74 7.14 -3.20
N ARG A 175 -13.80 7.38 -1.89
CA ARG A 175 -14.73 6.70 -0.98
C ARG A 175 -16.18 6.95 -1.37
N LYS A 176 -16.52 8.20 -1.74
CA LYS A 176 -17.87 8.55 -2.22
C LYS A 176 -18.24 7.82 -3.51
N ALA A 177 -17.30 7.66 -4.43
CA ALA A 177 -17.54 6.99 -5.73
C ALA A 177 -17.64 5.47 -5.59
N LEU A 178 -16.84 4.86 -4.71
CA LEU A 178 -16.66 3.41 -4.69
C LEU A 178 -17.29 2.71 -3.46
N GLY A 179 -17.79 3.46 -2.51
CA GLY A 179 -18.43 2.89 -1.31
C GLY A 179 -17.45 2.27 -0.30
N PRO A 180 -17.96 1.67 0.79
CA PRO A 180 -17.15 1.28 1.96
C PRO A 180 -16.33 0.01 1.78
N ASP A 181 -16.68 -0.85 0.84
CA ASP A 181 -16.06 -2.18 0.70
C ASP A 181 -14.74 -2.15 -0.09
N PHE A 182 -14.53 -1.10 -0.90
CA PHE A 182 -13.33 -0.94 -1.71
C PHE A 182 -12.18 -0.38 -0.88
N LYS A 183 -11.04 -1.07 -0.85
CA LYS A 183 -9.92 -0.73 0.04
C LYS A 183 -9.16 0.50 -0.41
N LEU A 184 -8.97 1.45 0.51
CA LEU A 184 -8.17 2.65 0.29
C LEU A 184 -6.90 2.57 1.13
N ILE A 185 -5.75 2.57 0.45
CA ILE A 185 -4.42 2.52 1.06
C ILE A 185 -3.75 3.88 0.86
N THR A 186 -3.42 4.56 1.96
CA THR A 186 -2.98 5.95 1.89
C THR A 186 -1.57 6.11 2.47
N PRO A 187 -0.57 6.42 1.62
CA PRO A 187 0.76 6.78 2.07
C PRO A 187 0.84 8.28 2.43
N GLY A 188 1.97 8.69 3.02
CA GLY A 188 2.26 10.07 3.32
C GLY A 188 1.55 10.64 4.56
N ILE A 189 0.97 9.77 5.36
CA ILE A 189 0.30 10.11 6.62
C ILE A 189 1.36 10.38 7.69
N ARG A 190 1.14 11.41 8.51
CA ARG A 190 2.03 11.79 9.60
C ARG A 190 1.25 12.15 10.86
N PRO A 191 1.62 11.58 12.01
CA PRO A 191 1.09 12.02 13.30
C PRO A 191 1.40 13.49 13.55
N GLY A 192 0.53 14.21 14.26
CA GLY A 192 0.72 15.63 14.53
C GLY A 192 1.98 15.98 15.35
N TRP A 193 2.52 15.00 16.09
CA TRP A 193 3.76 15.14 16.86
C TRP A 193 5.04 14.86 16.05
N ALA A 194 4.92 14.29 14.86
CA ALA A 194 6.07 14.09 13.98
C ALA A 194 6.38 15.38 13.25
N THR A 195 7.55 15.95 13.51
CA THR A 195 8.02 17.22 12.91
C THR A 195 7.96 17.20 11.39
N SER A 196 7.47 18.29 10.82
CA SER A 196 7.31 18.46 9.38
C SER A 196 8.54 19.13 8.79
N ASP A 197 9.44 18.36 8.18
CA ASP A 197 10.57 18.98 7.48
C ASP A 197 10.20 19.49 6.08
N ASP A 198 9.20 18.92 5.37
CA ASP A 198 8.99 19.22 3.95
C ASP A 198 7.52 19.30 3.46
N GLN A 199 6.50 19.16 4.31
CA GLN A 199 5.12 19.12 3.81
C GLN A 199 4.21 20.19 4.44
N LYS A 200 3.66 21.07 3.59
CA LYS A 200 2.75 22.17 3.96
C LYS A 200 1.33 21.73 4.34
N ARG A 201 0.94 20.45 4.13
CA ARG A 201 -0.38 19.92 4.45
C ARG A 201 -0.24 18.48 4.98
N ILE A 202 -0.28 18.34 6.30
CA ILE A 202 -0.21 17.06 6.99
C ILE A 202 -1.64 16.57 7.25
N VAL A 203 -1.93 15.32 6.89
CA VAL A 203 -3.13 14.62 7.33
C VAL A 203 -2.70 13.63 8.41
N THR A 204 -3.36 13.71 9.57
CA THR A 204 -3.08 12.82 10.70
C THR A 204 -3.63 11.40 10.46
N PRO A 205 -3.15 10.38 11.18
CA PRO A 205 -3.72 9.04 11.12
C PRO A 205 -5.22 9.02 11.40
N ALA A 206 -5.67 9.72 12.43
CA ALA A 206 -7.08 9.80 12.80
C ALA A 206 -7.93 10.45 11.71
N ASP A 207 -7.48 11.59 11.14
CA ASP A 207 -8.17 12.27 10.05
C ASP A 207 -8.30 11.37 8.81
N ALA A 208 -7.21 10.70 8.42
CA ALA A 208 -7.23 9.81 7.24
C ALA A 208 -8.22 8.66 7.41
N VAL A 209 -8.30 8.06 8.59
CA VAL A 209 -9.29 7.01 8.89
C VAL A 209 -10.70 7.58 8.91
N ALA A 210 -10.92 8.75 9.52
CA ALA A 210 -12.22 9.43 9.53
C ALA A 210 -12.69 9.79 8.11
N MET A 211 -11.78 10.16 7.21
CA MET A 211 -12.06 10.40 5.79
C MET A 211 -12.38 9.11 5.02
N GLY A 212 -12.04 7.94 5.56
CA GLY A 212 -12.37 6.64 5.00
C GLY A 212 -11.19 5.81 4.49
N SER A 213 -9.93 6.12 4.85
CA SER A 213 -8.79 5.25 4.54
C SER A 213 -8.87 3.94 5.36
N ASP A 214 -8.59 2.80 4.72
CA ASP A 214 -8.56 1.50 5.38
C ASP A 214 -7.18 1.18 5.94
N VAL A 215 -6.12 1.51 5.19
CA VAL A 215 -4.71 1.22 5.53
C VAL A 215 -3.86 2.47 5.37
N LEU A 216 -3.07 2.75 6.38
CA LEU A 216 -2.13 3.86 6.42
C LEU A 216 -0.71 3.35 6.25
N VAL A 217 0.03 3.90 5.29
CA VAL A 217 1.45 3.59 5.09
C VAL A 217 2.29 4.71 5.72
N ILE A 218 2.98 4.37 6.81
CA ILE A 218 3.74 5.32 7.63
C ILE A 218 5.21 4.88 7.67
N GLY A 219 6.12 5.74 7.25
CA GLY A 219 7.56 5.47 7.21
C GLY A 219 8.32 6.19 8.34
N ARG A 220 8.98 7.31 8.00
CA ARG A 220 9.90 8.06 8.87
C ARG A 220 9.41 8.31 10.32
N PRO A 221 8.13 8.60 10.59
CA PRO A 221 7.64 8.75 11.97
C PRO A 221 7.86 7.52 12.84
N ILE A 222 7.96 6.33 12.24
CA ILE A 222 8.28 5.07 12.94
C ILE A 222 9.77 4.74 12.77
N THR A 223 10.26 4.69 11.52
CA THR A 223 11.59 4.14 11.21
C THR A 223 12.76 5.03 11.68
N LYS A 224 12.53 6.33 11.93
CA LYS A 224 13.53 7.28 12.43
C LYS A 224 13.29 7.71 13.89
N ALA A 225 12.33 7.10 14.57
CA ALA A 225 12.14 7.35 16.00
C ALA A 225 13.23 6.65 16.81
N ASP A 226 13.63 7.24 17.94
CA ASP A 226 14.56 6.63 18.88
C ASP A 226 14.03 5.28 19.39
N ASP A 227 12.71 5.17 19.57
CA ASP A 227 12.00 3.93 19.86
C ASP A 227 10.86 3.73 18.83
N PRO A 228 11.09 2.92 17.77
CA PRO A 228 10.09 2.64 16.76
C PRO A 228 8.82 1.95 17.30
N VAL A 229 8.95 1.13 18.34
CA VAL A 229 7.80 0.42 18.95
C VAL A 229 6.91 1.41 19.70
N ALA A 230 7.48 2.28 20.53
CA ALA A 230 6.75 3.31 21.23
C ALA A 230 6.07 4.30 20.25
N ALA A 231 6.76 4.68 19.17
CA ALA A 231 6.20 5.53 18.13
C ALA A 231 5.00 4.87 17.44
N ALA A 232 5.12 3.59 17.09
CA ALA A 232 4.04 2.82 16.47
C ALA A 232 2.82 2.68 17.41
N GLN A 233 3.05 2.37 18.70
CA GLN A 233 2.00 2.29 19.72
C GLN A 233 1.26 3.64 19.89
N LYS A 234 1.99 4.75 19.87
CA LYS A 234 1.41 6.09 19.94
C LYS A 234 0.48 6.37 18.75
N ILE A 235 0.88 5.94 17.54
CA ILE A 235 0.04 6.07 16.35
C ILE A 235 -1.22 5.18 16.45
N VAL A 236 -1.08 3.95 16.94
CA VAL A 236 -2.24 3.05 17.16
C VAL A 236 -3.23 3.68 18.14
N ALA A 237 -2.74 4.30 19.23
CA ALA A 237 -3.58 4.96 20.22
C ALA A 237 -4.38 6.16 19.65
N GLU A 238 -3.86 6.85 18.63
CA GLU A 238 -4.59 7.93 17.93
C GLU A 238 -5.80 7.40 17.11
N LEU A 239 -5.86 6.10 16.83
CA LEU A 239 -6.92 5.45 16.04
C LEU A 239 -7.96 4.71 16.89
N SER A 240 -7.80 4.71 18.21
CA SER A 240 -8.62 3.91 19.15
C SER A 240 -9.80 4.68 19.71
#